data_8d7a52e56a905614911b195aa7c55605
#
_entry.id   8d7a52e56a905614911b195aa7c55605
#
_cell.length_a   1.000
_cell.length_b   1.000
_cell.length_c   1.000
_cell.angle_alpha   90.00
_cell.angle_beta   90.00
_cell.angle_gamma   90.00
#
_symmetry.space_group_name_H-M   'P 1'
#
loop_
_entity.id
_entity.type
_entity.pdbx_description
1 polymer ?
#
loop_
_entity_poly.entity_id
_entity_poly.type
_entity_poly.pdbx_seq_one_letter_code
_entity_poly.pdbx_strand_id
1 'polypeptide(L)'
;MTGVIGGYIPFVAVFTLLAVLYVPLGGYMAKVFTGANDLKIEKAIYKVLGVDSSARQTWRRYAGSLLAFSMFSIIVLYLLQRLQQYLPWAHGMGPVDPDQAWNTAVSFTTNTNWQSYSGETAMSQLTQMLGMTVQNFVSGAVGISVAAALIRGFAARNGDGRIGNFWVDLTRVCLRILLPMATLGALFLMTQGVIQYLQPLSLIHI
;
A
#
# COMPACT_ATOMS: atom_id res chain seq x y z
N MET A 1 9.41 15.48 36.01
CA MET A 1 8.46 14.35 36.10
C MET A 1 7.45 14.32 34.94
N THR A 2 7.07 15.45 34.35
CA THR A 2 6.09 15.53 33.23
C THR A 2 6.58 14.88 31.91
N GLY A 3 7.88 14.82 31.65
CA GLY A 3 8.39 14.22 30.40
C GLY A 3 8.34 12.69 30.35
N VAL A 4 8.49 12.00 31.47
CA VAL A 4 8.48 10.53 31.52
C VAL A 4 7.04 10.01 31.38
N ILE A 5 6.09 10.66 32.07
CA ILE A 5 4.67 10.29 31.98
C ILE A 5 4.13 10.55 30.57
N GLY A 6 4.57 11.65 29.91
CA GLY A 6 4.20 11.97 28.53
C GLY A 6 4.62 10.90 27.52
N GLY A 7 5.75 10.20 27.75
CA GLY A 7 6.21 9.11 26.90
C GLY A 7 5.38 7.81 27.00
N TYR A 8 4.80 7.54 28.15
CA TYR A 8 3.97 6.32 28.35
C TYR A 8 2.57 6.42 27.75
N ILE A 9 2.01 7.64 27.63
CA ILE A 9 0.65 7.84 27.12
C ILE A 9 0.47 7.29 25.70
N PRO A 10 1.31 7.62 24.69
CA PRO A 10 1.19 7.06 23.35
C PRO A 10 1.36 5.53 23.33
N PHE A 11 2.29 5.02 24.15
CA PHE A 11 2.52 3.58 24.26
C PHE A 11 1.27 2.85 24.76
N VAL A 12 0.72 3.27 25.90
CA VAL A 12 -0.51 2.69 26.48
C VAL A 12 -1.68 2.84 25.52
N ALA A 13 -1.82 4.00 24.86
CA ALA A 13 -2.88 4.26 23.90
C ALA A 13 -2.83 3.28 22.71
N VAL A 14 -1.64 3.03 22.12
CA VAL A 14 -1.49 2.08 21.02
C VAL A 14 -1.86 0.66 21.43
N PHE A 15 -1.38 0.17 22.59
CA PHE A 15 -1.71 -1.17 23.05
C PHE A 15 -3.19 -1.32 23.40
N THR A 16 -3.79 -0.30 24.02
CA THR A 16 -5.22 -0.30 24.33
C THR A 16 -6.04 -0.33 23.03
N LEU A 17 -5.68 0.49 22.04
CA LEU A 17 -6.35 0.53 20.74
C LEU A 17 -6.26 -0.82 20.02
N LEU A 18 -5.08 -1.43 20.01
CA LEU A 18 -4.88 -2.77 19.44
C LEU A 18 -5.74 -3.82 20.18
N ALA A 19 -5.74 -3.80 21.53
CA ALA A 19 -6.53 -4.73 22.34
C ALA A 19 -8.04 -4.58 22.13
N VAL A 20 -8.51 -3.39 21.84
CA VAL A 20 -9.94 -3.14 21.55
C VAL A 20 -10.30 -3.51 20.12
N LEU A 21 -9.42 -3.21 19.16
CA LEU A 21 -9.73 -3.35 17.72
C LEU A 21 -9.45 -4.73 17.14
N TYR A 22 -8.57 -5.57 17.75
CA TYR A 22 -8.14 -6.82 17.09
C TYR A 22 -9.29 -7.79 16.82
N VAL A 23 -10.29 -7.89 17.69
CA VAL A 23 -11.44 -8.78 17.48
C VAL A 23 -12.38 -8.24 16.39
N PRO A 24 -12.91 -6.99 16.48
CA PRO A 24 -13.83 -6.49 15.46
C PRO A 24 -13.14 -6.32 14.09
N LEU A 25 -11.89 -5.83 14.06
CA LEU A 25 -11.15 -5.67 12.81
C LEU A 25 -10.79 -7.02 12.19
N GLY A 26 -10.30 -7.98 12.98
CA GLY A 26 -10.00 -9.34 12.52
C GLY A 26 -11.24 -10.05 11.98
N GLY A 27 -12.39 -9.92 12.66
CA GLY A 27 -13.67 -10.44 12.19
C GLY A 27 -14.14 -9.79 10.87
N TYR A 28 -13.94 -8.49 10.72
CA TYR A 28 -14.21 -7.78 9.47
C TYR A 28 -13.30 -8.28 8.32
N MET A 29 -11.97 -8.34 8.57
CA MET A 29 -11.01 -8.83 7.59
C MET A 29 -11.33 -10.27 7.15
N ALA A 30 -11.67 -11.15 8.09
CA ALA A 30 -12.09 -12.51 7.79
C ALA A 30 -13.31 -12.53 6.83
N LYS A 31 -14.33 -11.70 7.08
CA LYS A 31 -15.49 -11.55 6.19
C LYS A 31 -15.11 -11.05 4.80
N VAL A 32 -14.15 -10.12 4.69
CA VAL A 32 -13.65 -9.61 3.40
C VAL A 32 -13.01 -10.72 2.59
N PHE A 33 -12.17 -11.55 3.22
CA PHE A 33 -11.45 -12.63 2.54
C PHE A 33 -12.29 -13.86 2.23
N THR A 34 -13.35 -14.13 2.99
CA THR A 34 -14.23 -15.31 2.81
C THR A 34 -15.52 -15.00 2.07
N GLY A 35 -15.86 -13.72 1.92
CA GLY A 35 -17.11 -13.29 1.28
C GLY A 35 -17.19 -13.70 -0.19
N ALA A 36 -18.34 -14.25 -0.58
CA ALA A 36 -18.61 -14.69 -1.96
C ALA A 36 -19.01 -13.52 -2.89
N ASN A 37 -19.48 -12.40 -2.33
CA ASN A 37 -20.05 -11.29 -3.11
C ASN A 37 -18.98 -10.25 -3.45
N ASP A 38 -18.78 -10.03 -4.74
CA ASP A 38 -17.93 -8.97 -5.25
C ASP A 38 -18.71 -7.66 -5.43
N LEU A 39 -18.08 -6.54 -5.09
CA LEU A 39 -18.60 -5.20 -5.35
C LEU A 39 -18.62 -4.91 -6.86
N LYS A 40 -19.47 -3.98 -7.29
CA LYS A 40 -19.54 -3.60 -8.72
C LYS A 40 -18.20 -3.11 -9.25
N ILE A 41 -17.46 -2.34 -8.46
CA ILE A 41 -16.12 -1.83 -8.82
C ILE A 41 -15.10 -2.98 -8.91
N GLU A 42 -15.14 -3.96 -8.00
CA GLU A 42 -14.27 -5.13 -8.06
C GLU A 42 -14.52 -5.95 -9.33
N LYS A 43 -15.78 -6.19 -9.67
CA LYS A 43 -16.15 -6.88 -10.92
C LYS A 43 -15.63 -6.14 -12.16
N ALA A 44 -15.67 -4.81 -12.15
CA ALA A 44 -15.12 -4.00 -13.23
C ALA A 44 -13.58 -4.16 -13.33
N ILE A 45 -12.88 -4.12 -12.20
CA ILE A 45 -11.42 -4.33 -12.13
C ILE A 45 -11.07 -5.75 -12.61
N TYR A 46 -11.75 -6.79 -12.13
CA TYR A 46 -11.52 -8.17 -12.56
C TYR A 46 -11.74 -8.35 -14.05
N LYS A 47 -12.77 -7.71 -14.60
CA LYS A 47 -13.04 -7.73 -16.05
C LYS A 47 -11.91 -7.11 -16.86
N VAL A 48 -11.37 -5.95 -16.41
CA VAL A 48 -10.25 -5.27 -17.08
C VAL A 48 -8.97 -6.10 -16.99
N LEU A 49 -8.72 -6.73 -15.84
CA LEU A 49 -7.54 -7.56 -15.62
C LEU A 49 -7.65 -8.98 -16.18
N GLY A 50 -8.82 -9.38 -16.70
CA GLY A 50 -9.06 -10.76 -17.17
C GLY A 50 -9.00 -11.80 -16.03
N VAL A 51 -9.36 -11.41 -14.80
CA VAL A 51 -9.30 -12.25 -13.61
C VAL A 51 -10.65 -12.93 -13.36
N ASP A 52 -10.65 -14.26 -13.26
CA ASP A 52 -11.78 -15.00 -12.73
C ASP A 52 -11.75 -15.00 -11.20
N SER A 53 -12.70 -14.30 -10.58
CA SER A 53 -12.76 -14.15 -9.12
C SER A 53 -13.14 -15.47 -8.40
N SER A 54 -13.69 -16.44 -9.10
CA SER A 54 -14.04 -17.77 -8.56
C SER A 54 -12.85 -18.74 -8.57
N ALA A 55 -11.84 -18.48 -9.43
CA ALA A 55 -10.70 -19.35 -9.60
C ALA A 55 -9.73 -19.25 -8.40
N ARG A 56 -9.44 -20.40 -7.76
CA ARG A 56 -8.44 -20.49 -6.69
C ARG A 56 -7.09 -20.90 -7.29
N GLN A 57 -6.05 -20.15 -6.96
CA GLN A 57 -4.68 -20.37 -7.42
C GLN A 57 -3.95 -21.36 -6.51
N THR A 58 -3.06 -22.15 -7.11
CA THR A 58 -2.03 -22.88 -6.37
C THR A 58 -0.99 -21.90 -5.83
N TRP A 59 -0.19 -22.32 -4.85
CA TRP A 59 0.85 -21.47 -4.28
C TRP A 59 1.84 -20.92 -5.33
N ARG A 60 2.20 -21.75 -6.34
CA ARG A 60 3.10 -21.33 -7.44
C ARG A 60 2.50 -20.21 -8.29
N ARG A 61 1.22 -20.35 -8.65
CA ARG A 61 0.51 -19.34 -9.45
C ARG A 61 0.29 -18.06 -8.64
N TYR A 62 -0.01 -18.19 -7.36
CA TYR A 62 -0.16 -17.04 -6.45
C TYR A 62 1.17 -16.27 -6.31
N ALA A 63 2.27 -16.98 -6.02
CA ALA A 63 3.61 -16.40 -5.93
C ALA A 63 4.05 -15.76 -7.25
N GLY A 64 3.79 -16.43 -8.39
CA GLY A 64 4.08 -15.87 -9.71
C GLY A 64 3.31 -14.59 -10.00
N SER A 65 2.02 -14.53 -9.63
CA SER A 65 1.20 -13.32 -9.75
C SER A 65 1.73 -12.17 -8.88
N LEU A 66 2.14 -12.47 -7.66
CA LEU A 66 2.74 -11.51 -6.72
C LEU A 66 4.06 -10.96 -7.28
N LEU A 67 4.95 -11.83 -7.76
CA LEU A 67 6.25 -11.42 -8.31
C LEU A 67 6.07 -10.59 -9.59
N ALA A 68 5.15 -10.98 -10.47
CA ALA A 68 4.84 -10.21 -11.67
C ALA A 68 4.30 -8.81 -11.34
N PHE A 69 3.40 -8.72 -10.36
CA PHE A 69 2.88 -7.45 -9.88
C PHE A 69 3.98 -6.58 -9.25
N SER A 70 4.84 -7.16 -8.40
CA SER A 70 5.95 -6.45 -7.77
C SER A 70 6.96 -5.94 -8.82
N MET A 71 7.30 -6.76 -9.81
CA MET A 71 8.20 -6.35 -10.89
C MET A 71 7.60 -5.21 -11.72
N PHE A 72 6.32 -5.31 -12.06
CA PHE A 72 5.60 -4.21 -12.73
C PHE A 72 5.64 -2.92 -11.92
N SER A 73 5.38 -2.99 -10.61
CA SER A 73 5.45 -1.85 -9.69
C SER A 73 6.85 -1.23 -9.65
N ILE A 74 7.92 -2.04 -9.57
CA ILE A 74 9.31 -1.57 -9.60
C ILE A 74 9.58 -0.80 -10.90
N ILE A 75 9.19 -1.38 -12.05
CA ILE A 75 9.41 -0.75 -13.36
C ILE A 75 8.67 0.58 -13.46
N VAL A 76 7.39 0.61 -13.08
CA VAL A 76 6.57 1.84 -13.12
C VAL A 76 7.18 2.91 -12.21
N LEU A 77 7.53 2.56 -10.98
CA LEU A 77 8.08 3.51 -10.02
C LEU A 77 9.48 3.99 -10.44
N TYR A 78 10.30 3.12 -11.00
CA TYR A 78 11.58 3.50 -11.59
C TYR A 78 11.40 4.50 -12.73
N LEU A 79 10.50 4.21 -13.67
CA LEU A 79 10.25 5.09 -14.82
C LEU A 79 9.65 6.43 -14.39
N LEU A 80 8.75 6.47 -13.42
CA LEU A 80 8.22 7.73 -12.87
C LEU A 80 9.34 8.65 -12.37
N GLN A 81 10.33 8.10 -11.66
CA GLN A 81 11.49 8.85 -11.15
C GLN A 81 12.44 9.29 -12.25
N ARG A 82 12.69 8.42 -13.25
CA ARG A 82 13.61 8.72 -14.37
C ARG A 82 13.03 9.73 -15.36
N LEU A 83 11.72 9.78 -15.47
CA LEU A 83 11.01 10.61 -16.45
C LEU A 83 10.30 11.81 -15.80
N GLN A 84 10.48 12.03 -14.50
CA GLN A 84 9.71 13.03 -13.75
C GLN A 84 9.81 14.45 -14.32
N GLN A 85 10.91 14.81 -14.97
CA GLN A 85 11.12 16.12 -15.59
C GLN A 85 10.14 16.42 -16.74
N TYR A 86 9.60 15.36 -17.37
CA TYR A 86 8.64 15.47 -18.47
C TYR A 86 7.18 15.36 -18.01
N LEU A 87 6.97 15.09 -16.73
CA LEU A 87 5.65 14.90 -16.16
C LEU A 87 5.09 16.22 -15.60
N PRO A 88 3.75 16.34 -15.47
CA PRO A 88 3.14 17.49 -14.78
C PRO A 88 3.69 17.65 -13.36
N TRP A 89 3.71 18.90 -12.87
CA TRP A 89 4.20 19.25 -11.53
C TRP A 89 5.67 18.82 -11.26
N ALA A 90 6.47 18.81 -12.32
CA ALA A 90 7.91 18.57 -12.20
C ALA A 90 8.64 19.68 -11.41
N HIS A 91 8.13 20.93 -11.46
CA HIS A 91 8.68 22.09 -10.74
C HIS A 91 10.20 22.29 -10.91
N GLY A 92 10.72 21.97 -12.11
CA GLY A 92 12.16 22.07 -12.41
C GLY A 92 13.01 20.91 -11.88
N MET A 93 12.41 19.88 -11.29
CA MET A 93 13.13 18.68 -10.88
C MET A 93 13.67 17.92 -12.08
N GLY A 94 14.98 17.61 -12.07
CA GLY A 94 15.64 16.74 -13.04
C GLY A 94 15.30 15.27 -12.83
N PRO A 95 15.87 14.36 -13.68
CA PRO A 95 15.71 12.92 -13.50
C PRO A 95 16.45 12.49 -12.23
N VAL A 96 15.85 11.61 -11.45
CA VAL A 96 16.55 10.97 -10.32
C VAL A 96 17.65 10.05 -10.87
N ASP A 97 18.81 10.00 -10.23
CA ASP A 97 19.92 9.14 -10.66
C ASP A 97 19.49 7.66 -10.76
N PRO A 98 20.03 6.89 -11.73
CA PRO A 98 19.59 5.52 -11.99
C PRO A 98 19.64 4.63 -10.75
N ASP A 99 20.73 4.68 -10.00
CA ASP A 99 20.95 3.84 -8.83
C ASP A 99 19.97 4.20 -7.71
N GLN A 100 19.78 5.50 -7.47
CA GLN A 100 18.81 5.98 -6.48
C GLN A 100 17.37 5.65 -6.88
N ALA A 101 17.02 5.81 -8.16
CA ALA A 101 15.69 5.49 -8.67
C ALA A 101 15.39 3.99 -8.53
N TRP A 102 16.36 3.13 -8.82
CA TRP A 102 16.23 1.69 -8.66
C TRP A 102 16.08 1.29 -7.18
N ASN A 103 16.98 1.76 -6.34
CA ASN A 103 16.93 1.50 -4.90
C ASN A 103 15.61 1.95 -4.29
N THR A 104 15.14 3.14 -4.64
CA THR A 104 13.86 3.67 -4.18
C THR A 104 12.69 2.82 -4.67
N ALA A 105 12.66 2.44 -5.95
CA ALA A 105 11.59 1.62 -6.52
C ALA A 105 11.49 0.26 -5.81
N VAL A 106 12.60 -0.40 -5.56
CA VAL A 106 12.65 -1.67 -4.80
C VAL A 106 12.20 -1.46 -3.36
N SER A 107 12.72 -0.43 -2.69
CA SER A 107 12.38 -0.11 -1.30
C SER A 107 10.88 0.08 -1.08
N PHE A 108 10.24 0.89 -1.92
CA PHE A 108 8.81 1.15 -1.80
C PHE A 108 7.95 -0.04 -2.21
N THR A 109 8.38 -0.82 -3.19
CA THR A 109 7.65 -2.02 -3.62
C THR A 109 7.71 -3.13 -2.56
N THR A 110 8.83 -3.25 -1.85
CA THR A 110 8.97 -4.22 -0.75
C THR A 110 8.45 -3.71 0.59
N ASN A 111 7.86 -2.52 0.63
CA ASN A 111 7.31 -1.88 1.83
C ASN A 111 8.35 -1.62 2.94
N THR A 112 9.62 -1.43 2.58
CA THR A 112 10.69 -1.05 3.52
C THR A 112 10.81 0.46 3.68
N ASN A 113 10.55 1.22 2.61
CA ASN A 113 10.40 2.67 2.56
C ASN A 113 11.61 3.48 3.07
N TRP A 114 12.80 2.89 3.09
CA TRP A 114 14.02 3.65 3.38
C TRP A 114 14.39 4.56 2.21
N GLN A 115 14.94 5.72 2.51
CA GLN A 115 15.28 6.77 1.56
C GLN A 115 16.68 7.32 1.86
N SER A 116 17.48 7.53 0.82
CA SER A 116 18.80 8.18 0.88
C SER A 116 18.77 9.63 0.39
N TYR A 117 17.59 10.22 0.27
CA TYR A 117 17.35 11.55 -0.29
C TYR A 117 16.23 12.25 0.50
N SER A 118 16.16 13.55 0.35
CA SER A 118 15.01 14.36 0.78
C SER A 118 13.99 14.45 -0.36
N GLY A 119 12.76 14.02 -0.11
CA GLY A 119 11.71 13.98 -1.14
C GLY A 119 11.44 15.34 -1.75
N GLU A 120 11.51 16.40 -0.94
CA GLU A 120 11.23 17.78 -1.33
C GLU A 120 12.22 18.33 -2.36
N THR A 121 13.44 17.82 -2.36
CA THR A 121 14.52 18.30 -3.25
C THR A 121 14.85 17.36 -4.40
N ALA A 122 14.45 16.09 -4.32
CA ALA A 122 14.83 15.06 -5.29
C ALA A 122 13.65 14.56 -6.13
N MET A 123 12.41 14.63 -5.62
CA MET A 123 11.24 14.03 -6.24
C MET A 123 10.19 15.06 -6.61
N SER A 124 9.72 15.01 -7.87
CA SER A 124 8.60 15.83 -8.30
C SER A 124 7.33 15.49 -7.50
N GLN A 125 6.43 16.44 -7.40
CA GLN A 125 5.19 16.24 -6.65
C GLN A 125 4.36 15.10 -7.21
N LEU A 126 4.28 14.96 -8.53
CA LEU A 126 3.59 13.85 -9.16
C LEU A 126 4.24 12.51 -8.81
N THR A 127 5.57 12.42 -8.82
CA THR A 127 6.31 11.22 -8.45
C THR A 127 6.03 10.83 -6.99
N GLN A 128 5.97 11.79 -6.08
CA GLN A 128 5.63 11.53 -4.69
C GLN A 128 4.18 11.06 -4.52
N MET A 129 3.22 11.69 -5.21
CA MET A 129 1.80 11.35 -5.09
C MET A 129 1.44 10.04 -5.79
N LEU A 130 1.71 9.93 -7.09
CA LEU A 130 1.35 8.73 -7.88
C LEU A 130 2.36 7.59 -7.73
N GLY A 131 3.62 7.90 -7.46
CA GLY A 131 4.65 6.90 -7.25
C GLY A 131 4.66 6.45 -5.80
N MET A 132 5.27 7.24 -4.93
CA MET A 132 5.58 6.83 -3.55
C MET A 132 4.32 6.54 -2.71
N THR A 133 3.35 7.45 -2.70
CA THR A 133 2.14 7.31 -1.87
C THR A 133 1.29 6.13 -2.34
N VAL A 134 1.07 6.00 -3.65
CA VAL A 134 0.30 4.86 -4.19
C VAL A 134 1.04 3.55 -3.92
N GLN A 135 2.37 3.52 -4.09
CA GLN A 135 3.14 2.31 -3.85
C GLN A 135 3.16 1.91 -2.37
N ASN A 136 3.25 2.87 -1.44
CA ASN A 136 3.10 2.59 0.00
C ASN A 136 1.77 1.93 0.33
N PHE A 137 0.70 2.44 -0.25
CA PHE A 137 -0.64 1.90 -0.06
C PHE A 137 -0.75 0.47 -0.62
N VAL A 138 -0.27 0.26 -1.84
CA VAL A 138 -0.39 -1.01 -2.55
C VAL A 138 0.56 -2.07 -1.99
N SER A 139 1.78 -1.72 -1.59
CA SER A 139 2.73 -2.67 -0.99
C SER A 139 2.24 -3.18 0.36
N GLY A 140 1.57 -2.32 1.15
CA GLY A 140 0.85 -2.76 2.35
C GLY A 140 -0.26 -3.75 2.03
N ALA A 141 -1.03 -3.52 0.96
CA ALA A 141 -2.06 -4.45 0.49
C ALA A 141 -1.48 -5.81 0.06
N VAL A 142 -0.33 -5.81 -0.61
CA VAL A 142 0.40 -7.04 -0.96
C VAL A 142 0.76 -7.83 0.29
N GLY A 143 1.32 -7.18 1.31
CA GLY A 143 1.69 -7.82 2.59
C GLY A 143 0.50 -8.49 3.26
N ILE A 144 -0.64 -7.81 3.36
CA ILE A 144 -1.89 -8.36 3.92
C ILE A 144 -2.40 -9.54 3.08
N SER A 145 -2.33 -9.45 1.75
CA SER A 145 -2.73 -10.53 0.84
C SER A 145 -1.88 -11.79 1.03
N VAL A 146 -0.56 -11.63 1.19
CA VAL A 146 0.36 -12.73 1.49
C VAL A 146 0.05 -13.36 2.84
N ALA A 147 -0.19 -12.55 3.87
CA ALA A 147 -0.57 -13.05 5.19
C ALA A 147 -1.87 -13.88 5.12
N ALA A 148 -2.89 -13.42 4.39
CA ALA A 148 -4.13 -14.15 4.18
C ALA A 148 -3.89 -15.50 3.44
N ALA A 149 -3.02 -15.51 2.43
CA ALA A 149 -2.65 -16.74 1.72
C ALA A 149 -1.92 -17.73 2.63
N LEU A 150 -0.99 -17.27 3.46
CA LEU A 150 -0.29 -18.09 4.46
C LEU A 150 -1.26 -18.69 5.48
N ILE A 151 -2.16 -17.88 6.05
CA ILE A 151 -3.18 -18.35 6.98
C ILE A 151 -4.06 -19.43 6.34
N ARG A 152 -4.48 -19.24 5.09
CA ARG A 152 -5.24 -20.24 4.35
C ARG A 152 -4.43 -21.52 4.14
N GLY A 153 -3.13 -21.39 3.84
CA GLY A 153 -2.22 -22.54 3.69
C GLY A 153 -2.12 -23.37 4.97
N PHE A 154 -1.94 -22.72 6.12
CA PHE A 154 -1.87 -23.41 7.43
C PHE A 154 -3.23 -23.98 7.87
N ALA A 155 -4.33 -23.30 7.56
CA ALA A 155 -5.66 -23.74 7.93
C ALA A 155 -6.25 -24.82 6.99
N ALA A 156 -5.63 -25.07 5.83
CA ALA A 156 -6.11 -26.00 4.84
C ALA A 156 -6.02 -27.45 5.33
N ARG A 157 -7.17 -28.07 5.65
CA ARG A 157 -7.24 -29.48 6.07
C ARG A 157 -7.20 -30.47 4.89
N ASN A 158 -7.57 -30.04 3.69
CA ASN A 158 -7.82 -30.92 2.54
C ASN A 158 -6.66 -31.06 1.56
N GLY A 159 -5.53 -30.43 1.79
CA GLY A 159 -4.29 -30.62 1.00
C GLY A 159 -4.39 -30.30 -0.51
N ASP A 160 -5.44 -29.58 -0.97
CA ASP A 160 -5.63 -29.26 -2.40
C ASP A 160 -4.59 -28.24 -2.93
N GLY A 161 -3.73 -27.72 -2.06
CA GLY A 161 -2.66 -26.78 -2.41
C GLY A 161 -3.13 -25.41 -2.91
N ARG A 162 -4.42 -25.09 -2.79
CA ARG A 162 -5.02 -23.85 -3.26
C ARG A 162 -5.18 -22.84 -2.13
N ILE A 163 -4.55 -21.68 -2.27
CA ILE A 163 -4.42 -20.67 -1.20
C ILE A 163 -5.20 -19.36 -1.46
N GLY A 164 -6.04 -19.33 -2.49
CA GLY A 164 -6.85 -18.15 -2.86
C GLY A 164 -6.49 -17.62 -4.24
N ASN A 165 -6.75 -16.34 -4.50
CA ASN A 165 -6.39 -15.65 -5.74
C ASN A 165 -5.75 -14.31 -5.40
N PHE A 166 -4.49 -14.12 -5.78
CA PHE A 166 -3.71 -12.91 -5.48
C PHE A 166 -4.41 -11.62 -5.93
N TRP A 167 -4.92 -11.60 -7.16
CA TRP A 167 -5.57 -10.39 -7.71
C TRP A 167 -6.86 -10.03 -6.99
N VAL A 168 -7.62 -11.05 -6.58
CA VAL A 168 -8.85 -10.87 -5.78
C VAL A 168 -8.50 -10.37 -4.39
N ASP A 169 -7.52 -11.00 -3.74
CA ASP A 169 -7.07 -10.61 -2.41
C ASP A 169 -6.55 -9.17 -2.41
N LEU A 170 -5.66 -8.83 -3.35
CA LEU A 170 -5.11 -7.48 -3.50
C LEU A 170 -6.21 -6.43 -3.68
N THR A 171 -7.13 -6.66 -4.62
CA THR A 171 -8.23 -5.73 -4.91
C THR A 171 -9.13 -5.53 -3.69
N ARG A 172 -9.50 -6.62 -3.01
CA ARG A 172 -10.35 -6.56 -1.81
C ARG A 172 -9.65 -5.85 -0.66
N VAL A 173 -8.36 -6.10 -0.43
CA VAL A 173 -7.58 -5.40 0.59
C VAL A 173 -7.52 -3.91 0.29
N CYS A 174 -7.20 -3.52 -0.94
CA CYS A 174 -7.19 -2.12 -1.34
C CYS A 174 -8.54 -1.44 -1.11
N LEU A 175 -9.63 -2.01 -1.63
CA LEU A 175 -10.92 -1.33 -1.67
C LEU A 175 -11.73 -1.45 -0.39
N ARG A 176 -11.66 -2.59 0.29
CA ARG A 176 -12.52 -2.85 1.45
C ARG A 176 -11.81 -2.61 2.79
N ILE A 177 -10.48 -2.76 2.85
CA ILE A 177 -9.74 -2.61 4.11
C ILE A 177 -8.98 -1.28 4.12
N LEU A 178 -8.00 -1.11 3.22
CA LEU A 178 -7.10 0.04 3.30
C LEU A 178 -7.77 1.36 2.90
N LEU A 179 -8.55 1.38 1.83
CA LEU A 179 -9.16 2.62 1.35
C LEU A 179 -10.11 3.25 2.37
N PRO A 180 -11.04 2.53 3.03
CA PRO A 180 -11.87 3.10 4.08
C PRO A 180 -11.04 3.62 5.26
N MET A 181 -10.04 2.86 5.70
CA MET A 181 -9.18 3.27 6.82
C MET A 181 -8.34 4.50 6.47
N ALA A 182 -7.74 4.52 5.27
CA ALA A 182 -6.97 5.67 4.79
C ALA A 182 -7.84 6.93 4.64
N THR A 183 -9.08 6.77 4.17
CA THR A 183 -10.03 7.89 4.06
C THR A 183 -10.36 8.48 5.43
N LEU A 184 -10.66 7.63 6.41
CA LEU A 184 -10.92 8.08 7.79
C LEU A 184 -9.69 8.76 8.40
N GLY A 185 -8.49 8.18 8.20
CA GLY A 185 -7.24 8.76 8.65
C GLY A 185 -6.95 10.12 7.99
N ALA A 186 -7.17 10.24 6.68
CA ALA A 186 -7.00 11.49 5.96
C ALA A 186 -7.96 12.58 6.45
N LEU A 187 -9.24 12.25 6.63
CA LEU A 187 -10.22 13.18 7.19
C LEU A 187 -9.83 13.64 8.59
N PHE A 188 -9.37 12.73 9.45
CA PHE A 188 -8.87 13.08 10.78
C PHE A 188 -7.66 14.02 10.69
N LEU A 189 -6.65 13.72 9.85
CA LEU A 189 -5.48 14.57 9.67
C LEU A 189 -5.84 15.97 9.15
N MET A 190 -6.82 16.07 8.24
CA MET A 190 -7.32 17.37 7.78
C MET A 190 -7.89 18.20 8.92
N THR A 191 -8.59 17.61 9.90
CA THR A 191 -9.06 18.32 11.07
C THR A 191 -7.93 18.83 11.99
N GLN A 192 -6.72 18.24 11.87
CA GLN A 192 -5.52 18.67 12.58
C GLN A 192 -4.68 19.70 11.80
N GLY A 193 -5.19 20.22 10.68
CA GLY A 193 -4.52 21.25 9.88
C GLY A 193 -3.56 20.72 8.82
N VAL A 194 -3.52 19.41 8.59
CA VAL A 194 -2.76 18.85 7.46
C VAL A 194 -3.49 19.17 6.16
N ILE A 195 -2.85 19.94 5.30
CA ILE A 195 -3.41 20.37 4.01
C ILE A 195 -2.68 19.70 2.84
N GLN A 196 -3.41 19.48 1.76
CA GLN A 196 -2.83 19.11 0.46
C GLN A 196 -2.41 20.37 -0.28
N TYR A 197 -1.16 20.43 -0.71
CA TYR A 197 -0.60 21.57 -1.41
C TYR A 197 0.04 21.11 -2.72
N LEU A 198 -0.35 21.74 -3.83
CA LEU A 198 0.10 21.37 -5.17
C LEU A 198 1.19 22.30 -5.74
N GLN A 199 1.64 23.27 -4.98
CA GLN A 199 2.75 24.13 -5.36
C GLN A 199 4.08 23.61 -4.83
N PRO A 200 5.22 24.01 -5.41
CA PRO A 200 6.53 23.62 -4.89
C PRO A 200 6.67 24.06 -3.45
N LEU A 201 7.22 23.19 -2.61
CA LEU A 201 7.56 23.54 -1.23
C LEU A 201 8.63 24.62 -1.25
N SER A 202 8.25 25.83 -0.90
CA SER A 202 9.19 26.92 -0.71
C SER A 202 9.79 26.79 0.70
N LEU A 203 11.05 26.36 0.78
CA LEU A 203 11.82 26.32 2.03
C LEU A 203 12.18 27.73 2.57
N ILE A 204 11.67 28.79 1.94
CA ILE A 204 12.01 30.18 2.29
C ILE A 204 11.29 30.68 3.57
N HIS A 205 10.39 29.88 4.14
CA HIS A 205 9.59 30.25 5.32
C HIS A 205 9.80 29.38 6.55
N ILE A 206 10.97 28.77 6.69
CA ILE A 206 11.41 28.14 7.97
C ILE A 206 12.54 28.98 8.56
#